data_ee54626df95ec277da7dd0c6248aef54
#
_entry.id   ee54626df95ec277da7dd0c6248aef54
#
_cell.length_a   1.000
_cell.length_b   1.000
_cell.length_c   1.000
_cell.angle_alpha   90.00
_cell.angle_beta   90.00
_cell.angle_gamma   90.00
#
_symmetry.space_group_name_H-M   'P 1'
#
loop_
_entity.id
_entity.type
_entity.pdbx_description
1 polymer ?
#
loop_
_entity_poly.entity_id
_entity_poly.type
_entity_poly.pdbx_seq_one_letter_code
_entity_poly.pdbx_strand_id
1 'polypeptide(L)'
;MWDKLLPSEPRNKSFNDYLGEQAQEVTFLRDSLSGTPMDSLLIPEIQHTLTRTNKNMLIVVHTYGSHSTYSDRYQRHHAYFKPDQALKSTKENRDILINAYDNSIRYTDKILHNIITKLQTLDIPAAMLFVSDHGEDIYDDNRNLFLHASPWPSYYQMHVPFFIWTNEKYRNLYPERVSLLESRKSEPIQTDCVFPTMLGLAGISTPLGQDSLSLTSDKYVTKKNRTYLNDHNESLTFDRCLESLDFKVMQLQGVRTH
;
A
#
# COMPACT_ATOMS: atom_id res chain seq x y z
N MET A 1 -17.69 -4.80 9.69
CA MET A 1 -17.20 -6.19 9.74
C MET A 1 -16.44 -6.43 8.46
N TRP A 2 -15.25 -6.96 8.51
CA TRP A 2 -14.39 -7.24 7.34
C TRP A 2 -14.96 -8.45 6.61
N ASP A 3 -15.25 -8.32 5.33
CA ASP A 3 -15.86 -9.42 4.59
C ASP A 3 -14.83 -10.43 4.10
N LYS A 4 -13.61 -9.98 3.78
CA LYS A 4 -12.53 -10.90 3.36
C LYS A 4 -11.14 -10.29 3.54
N LEU A 5 -10.22 -11.08 4.06
CA LEU A 5 -8.79 -10.83 4.08
C LEU A 5 -8.10 -11.84 3.18
N LEU A 6 -7.27 -11.37 2.24
CA LEU A 6 -6.52 -12.20 1.30
C LEU A 6 -5.01 -11.96 1.49
N PRO A 7 -4.38 -12.55 2.52
CA PRO A 7 -2.93 -12.47 2.65
C PRO A 7 -2.23 -13.47 1.73
N SER A 8 -1.13 -13.06 1.17
CA SER A 8 -0.22 -13.92 0.40
C SER A 8 0.77 -14.69 1.29
N GLU A 9 0.87 -14.33 2.56
CA GLU A 9 1.80 -14.94 3.52
C GLU A 9 1.27 -16.22 4.17
N PRO A 10 2.15 -17.15 4.58
CA PRO A 10 1.74 -18.36 5.28
C PRO A 10 1.20 -18.05 6.68
N ARG A 11 0.35 -18.93 7.19
CA ARG A 11 -0.19 -18.90 8.56
C ARG A 11 0.92 -19.02 9.60
N ASN A 12 1.60 -17.95 9.92
CA ASN A 12 2.34 -17.80 11.16
C ASN A 12 1.59 -16.77 11.98
N LYS A 13 1.49 -16.93 13.29
CA LYS A 13 0.79 -16.02 14.22
C LYS A 13 1.37 -14.61 14.13
N SER A 14 1.12 -13.95 13.03
CA SER A 14 1.52 -12.59 12.70
C SER A 14 0.37 -11.63 13.00
N PHE A 15 0.65 -10.35 12.96
CA PHE A 15 -0.38 -9.30 13.06
C PHE A 15 -1.55 -9.51 12.07
N ASN A 16 -1.27 -10.08 10.90
CA ASN A 16 -2.27 -10.41 9.89
C ASN A 16 -3.28 -11.48 10.35
N ASP A 17 -2.89 -12.42 11.23
CA ASP A 17 -3.81 -13.39 11.80
C ASP A 17 -4.85 -12.73 12.71
N TYR A 18 -4.47 -11.73 13.48
CA TYR A 18 -5.41 -10.97 14.33
C TYR A 18 -6.41 -10.16 13.49
N LEU A 19 -5.97 -9.56 12.40
CA LEU A 19 -6.88 -8.86 11.49
C LEU A 19 -7.82 -9.84 10.80
N GLY A 20 -7.31 -11.03 10.44
CA GLY A 20 -8.10 -12.09 9.81
C GLY A 20 -9.17 -12.68 10.72
N GLU A 21 -8.93 -12.83 12.03
CA GLU A 21 -9.90 -13.40 12.97
C GLU A 21 -11.24 -12.65 13.02
N GLN A 22 -11.27 -11.38 12.65
CA GLN A 22 -12.49 -10.56 12.62
C GLN A 22 -13.20 -10.56 11.27
N ALA A 23 -12.60 -11.11 10.22
CA ALA A 23 -13.21 -11.23 8.92
C ALA A 23 -14.21 -12.39 8.89
N GLN A 24 -15.28 -12.26 8.06
CA GLN A 24 -16.21 -13.37 7.85
C GLN A 24 -15.53 -14.53 7.12
N GLU A 25 -14.59 -14.22 6.25
CA GLU A 25 -13.85 -15.20 5.48
C GLU A 25 -12.39 -14.75 5.33
N VAL A 26 -11.46 -15.70 5.52
CA VAL A 26 -10.03 -15.50 5.32
C VAL A 26 -9.52 -16.57 4.38
N THR A 27 -8.84 -16.16 3.31
CA THR A 27 -8.21 -17.08 2.37
C THR A 27 -6.72 -16.84 2.34
N PHE A 28 -5.93 -17.85 2.68
CA PHE A 28 -4.49 -17.86 2.49
C PHE A 28 -4.16 -18.56 1.18
N LEU A 29 -3.41 -17.90 0.30
CA LEU A 29 -3.06 -18.46 -1.02
C LEU A 29 -1.84 -19.37 -0.99
N ARG A 30 -1.28 -19.60 0.19
CA ARG A 30 -0.10 -20.45 0.37
C ARG A 30 -0.36 -21.55 1.38
N ASP A 31 -0.41 -22.79 0.91
CA ASP A 31 -0.51 -23.99 1.76
C ASP A 31 0.84 -24.71 1.96
N SER A 32 1.89 -24.35 1.23
CA SER A 32 3.17 -25.04 1.31
C SER A 32 4.36 -24.10 1.47
N LEU A 33 5.36 -24.57 2.19
CA LEU A 33 6.63 -23.85 2.42
C LEU A 33 7.53 -23.77 1.17
N SER A 34 7.10 -24.32 0.03
CA SER A 34 7.86 -24.35 -1.20
C SER A 34 7.48 -23.20 -2.14
N GLY A 35 8.42 -22.30 -2.35
CA GLY A 35 8.29 -21.18 -3.27
C GLY A 35 7.54 -19.97 -2.70
N THR A 36 7.76 -18.80 -3.28
CA THR A 36 7.01 -17.58 -2.95
C THR A 36 5.78 -17.48 -3.83
N PRO A 37 4.57 -17.34 -3.26
CA PRO A 37 3.38 -17.15 -4.05
C PRO A 37 3.44 -15.81 -4.80
N MET A 38 2.92 -15.80 -6.02
CA MET A 38 2.78 -14.58 -6.81
C MET A 38 1.46 -13.90 -6.46
N ASP A 39 1.48 -12.58 -6.29
CA ASP A 39 0.27 -11.79 -6.03
C ASP A 39 -0.79 -11.92 -7.14
N SER A 40 -0.43 -12.38 -8.33
CA SER A 40 -1.40 -12.72 -9.39
C SER A 40 -2.40 -13.80 -8.99
N LEU A 41 -2.08 -14.65 -8.01
CA LEU A 41 -3.00 -15.66 -7.47
C LEU A 41 -4.19 -15.03 -6.72
N LEU A 42 -4.06 -13.78 -6.28
CA LEU A 42 -5.15 -13.02 -5.65
C LEU A 42 -6.30 -12.71 -6.64
N ILE A 43 -5.99 -12.56 -7.94
CA ILE A 43 -6.96 -12.11 -8.94
C ILE A 43 -8.16 -13.06 -9.10
N PRO A 44 -7.98 -14.39 -9.29
CA PRO A 44 -9.11 -15.33 -9.36
C PRO A 44 -9.96 -15.31 -8.10
N GLU A 45 -9.32 -15.17 -6.94
CA GLU A 45 -10.01 -15.17 -5.63
C GLU A 45 -10.86 -13.91 -5.43
N ILE A 46 -10.31 -12.74 -5.80
CA ILE A 46 -11.07 -11.49 -5.81
C ILE A 46 -12.26 -11.60 -6.76
N GLN A 47 -12.08 -12.13 -7.97
CA GLN A 47 -13.15 -12.32 -8.94
C GLN A 47 -14.25 -13.23 -8.39
N HIS A 48 -13.87 -14.36 -7.79
CA HIS A 48 -14.82 -15.29 -7.17
C HIS A 48 -15.61 -14.61 -6.06
N THR A 49 -14.95 -13.85 -5.19
CA THR A 49 -15.58 -13.10 -4.10
C THR A 49 -16.59 -12.08 -4.62
N LEU A 50 -16.24 -11.30 -5.64
CA LEU A 50 -17.09 -10.28 -6.23
C LEU A 50 -18.39 -10.84 -6.85
N THR A 51 -18.43 -12.12 -7.20
CA THR A 51 -19.61 -12.77 -7.82
C THR A 51 -20.48 -13.52 -6.83
N ARG A 52 -20.06 -13.72 -5.58
CA ARG A 52 -20.75 -14.61 -4.62
C ARG A 52 -21.94 -13.99 -3.90
N THR A 53 -22.02 -12.68 -3.83
CA THR A 53 -23.05 -12.02 -3.02
C THR A 53 -23.45 -10.66 -3.58
N ASN A 54 -24.71 -10.28 -3.35
CA ASN A 54 -25.23 -8.94 -3.65
C ASN A 54 -25.19 -8.01 -2.41
N LYS A 55 -24.50 -8.41 -1.34
CA LYS A 55 -24.34 -7.59 -0.12
C LYS A 55 -23.19 -6.61 -0.26
N ASN A 56 -23.19 -5.58 0.58
CA ASN A 56 -22.02 -4.71 0.73
C ASN A 56 -20.81 -5.53 1.20
N MET A 57 -19.66 -5.31 0.60
CA MET A 57 -18.43 -6.03 0.90
C MET A 57 -17.27 -5.06 1.21
N LEU A 58 -16.43 -5.46 2.15
CA LEU A 58 -15.08 -4.94 2.31
C LEU A 58 -14.10 -6.10 2.05
N ILE A 59 -13.30 -5.97 1.01
CA ILE A 59 -12.24 -6.92 0.68
C ILE A 59 -10.91 -6.29 1.04
N VAL A 60 -10.17 -6.91 1.96
CA VAL A 60 -8.80 -6.51 2.28
C VAL A 60 -7.86 -7.46 1.57
N VAL A 61 -7.00 -6.91 0.73
CA VAL A 61 -6.02 -7.66 -0.06
C VAL A 61 -4.65 -7.33 0.49
N HIS A 62 -3.99 -8.33 1.08
CA HIS A 62 -2.62 -8.19 1.55
C HIS A 62 -1.68 -8.83 0.53
N THR A 63 -0.86 -8.00 -0.12
CA THR A 63 0.08 -8.42 -1.17
C THR A 63 1.48 -8.56 -0.60
N TYR A 64 2.30 -9.39 -1.26
CA TYR A 64 3.75 -9.39 -1.04
C TYR A 64 4.41 -8.14 -1.63
N GLY A 65 3.82 -7.61 -2.70
CA GLY A 65 4.33 -6.41 -3.35
C GLY A 65 5.78 -6.51 -3.79
N SER A 66 6.57 -5.52 -3.41
CA SER A 66 8.00 -5.43 -3.73
C SER A 66 8.91 -5.85 -2.58
N HIS A 67 8.48 -6.77 -1.72
CA HIS A 67 9.31 -7.31 -0.64
C HIS A 67 10.55 -8.05 -1.19
N SER A 68 11.67 -7.96 -0.52
CA SER A 68 12.91 -8.69 -0.88
C SER A 68 12.69 -10.23 -0.79
N THR A 69 13.22 -11.11 -1.64
CA THR A 69 14.06 -10.87 -2.82
C THR A 69 13.21 -10.38 -3.97
N TYR A 70 13.49 -9.18 -4.47
CA TYR A 70 12.66 -8.50 -5.47
C TYR A 70 12.43 -9.31 -6.74
N SER A 71 13.45 -10.03 -7.23
CA SER A 71 13.37 -10.87 -8.43
C SER A 71 12.41 -12.05 -8.31
N ASP A 72 11.98 -12.39 -7.10
CA ASP A 72 11.01 -13.45 -6.83
C ASP A 72 9.55 -12.93 -6.82
N ARG A 73 9.36 -11.61 -6.96
CA ARG A 73 8.04 -10.98 -6.88
C ARG A 73 7.30 -10.92 -8.21
N TYR A 74 7.93 -11.30 -9.32
CA TYR A 74 7.33 -11.30 -10.64
C TYR A 74 7.80 -12.51 -11.48
N GLN A 75 6.99 -12.89 -12.45
CA GLN A 75 7.36 -13.96 -13.38
C GLN A 75 8.43 -13.46 -14.36
N ARG A 76 9.39 -14.31 -14.72
CA ARG A 76 10.53 -13.99 -15.57
C ARG A 76 10.17 -13.25 -16.87
N HIS A 77 9.09 -13.60 -17.50
CA HIS A 77 8.63 -12.95 -18.74
C HIS A 77 8.06 -11.54 -18.53
N HIS A 78 7.86 -11.12 -17.28
CA HIS A 78 7.48 -9.75 -16.93
C HIS A 78 8.67 -8.85 -16.65
N ALA A 79 9.88 -9.39 -16.57
CA ALA A 79 11.09 -8.60 -16.38
C ALA A 79 11.35 -7.71 -17.60
N TYR A 80 11.29 -6.40 -17.36
CA TYR A 80 11.55 -5.36 -18.38
C TYR A 80 12.97 -4.80 -18.24
N PHE A 81 13.35 -4.40 -17.04
CA PHE A 81 14.67 -3.90 -16.72
C PHE A 81 15.64 -5.06 -16.48
N LYS A 82 16.82 -5.01 -17.12
CA LYS A 82 17.81 -6.10 -17.04
C LYS A 82 19.25 -5.54 -17.03
N PRO A 83 20.20 -6.23 -16.39
CA PRO A 83 20.06 -7.48 -15.63
C PRO A 83 19.28 -7.26 -14.32
N ASP A 84 18.53 -8.28 -13.85
CA ASP A 84 17.65 -8.21 -12.69
C ASP A 84 17.84 -9.37 -11.69
N GLN A 85 18.93 -10.13 -11.82
CA GLN A 85 19.24 -11.29 -10.99
C GLN A 85 20.55 -11.05 -10.25
N ALA A 86 20.48 -10.37 -9.10
CA ALA A 86 21.63 -10.19 -8.24
C ALA A 86 21.93 -11.48 -7.46
N LEU A 87 23.18 -11.92 -7.49
CA LEU A 87 23.64 -13.07 -6.70
C LEU A 87 23.72 -12.74 -5.19
N LYS A 88 23.95 -11.48 -4.86
CA LYS A 88 24.03 -10.96 -3.50
C LYS A 88 23.44 -9.55 -3.44
N SER A 89 22.81 -9.24 -2.31
CA SER A 89 22.28 -7.89 -2.05
C SER A 89 23.38 -6.99 -1.49
N THR A 90 24.34 -6.62 -2.35
CA THR A 90 25.45 -5.74 -1.98
C THR A 90 25.45 -4.48 -2.84
N LYS A 91 26.15 -3.44 -2.40
CA LYS A 91 26.24 -2.15 -3.09
C LYS A 91 26.77 -2.29 -4.53
N GLU A 92 27.69 -3.22 -4.77
CA GLU A 92 28.25 -3.48 -6.10
C GLU A 92 27.17 -3.98 -7.08
N ASN A 93 26.13 -4.60 -6.57
CA ASN A 93 24.99 -5.08 -7.35
C ASN A 93 23.80 -4.13 -7.35
N ARG A 94 23.96 -2.88 -6.87
CA ARG A 94 22.90 -1.89 -6.73
C ARG A 94 22.01 -1.78 -7.97
N ASP A 95 22.59 -1.59 -9.13
CA ASP A 95 21.82 -1.37 -10.37
C ASP A 95 20.98 -2.60 -10.76
N ILE A 96 21.50 -3.79 -10.47
CA ILE A 96 20.77 -5.06 -10.67
C ILE A 96 19.61 -5.19 -9.69
N LEU A 97 19.83 -4.77 -8.42
CA LEU A 97 18.79 -4.76 -7.39
C LEU A 97 17.68 -3.75 -7.72
N ILE A 98 18.04 -2.56 -8.20
CA ILE A 98 17.07 -1.54 -8.65
C ILE A 98 16.26 -2.08 -9.83
N ASN A 99 16.89 -2.67 -10.83
CA ASN A 99 16.18 -3.28 -11.95
C ASN A 99 15.15 -4.33 -11.50
N ALA A 100 15.53 -5.17 -10.52
CA ALA A 100 14.64 -6.18 -9.95
C ALA A 100 13.49 -5.51 -9.17
N TYR A 101 13.78 -4.48 -8.37
CA TYR A 101 12.78 -3.71 -7.63
C TYR A 101 11.79 -3.02 -8.56
N ASP A 102 12.26 -2.33 -9.58
CA ASP A 102 11.43 -1.66 -10.57
C ASP A 102 10.53 -2.65 -11.34
N ASN A 103 11.05 -3.84 -11.66
CA ASN A 103 10.23 -4.91 -12.24
C ASN A 103 9.14 -5.39 -11.30
N SER A 104 9.42 -5.49 -10.00
CA SER A 104 8.42 -5.88 -8.99
C SER A 104 7.32 -4.82 -8.84
N ILE A 105 7.68 -3.53 -8.86
CA ILE A 105 6.71 -2.41 -8.86
C ILE A 105 5.83 -2.46 -10.11
N ARG A 106 6.41 -2.65 -11.29
CA ARG A 106 5.64 -2.81 -12.54
C ARG A 106 4.69 -3.99 -12.49
N TYR A 107 5.08 -5.06 -11.83
CA TYR A 107 4.22 -6.23 -11.66
C TYR A 107 3.07 -5.95 -10.69
N THR A 108 3.33 -5.27 -9.58
CA THR A 108 2.30 -4.80 -8.65
C THR A 108 1.32 -3.87 -9.35
N ASP A 109 1.78 -2.91 -10.14
CA ASP A 109 0.93 -2.02 -10.95
C ASP A 109 -0.01 -2.82 -11.88
N LYS A 110 0.51 -3.86 -12.54
CA LYS A 110 -0.30 -4.77 -13.35
C LYS A 110 -1.39 -5.49 -12.54
N ILE A 111 -1.08 -5.94 -11.32
CA ILE A 111 -2.07 -6.57 -10.43
C ILE A 111 -3.17 -5.57 -10.07
N LEU A 112 -2.79 -4.36 -9.66
CA LEU A 112 -3.72 -3.29 -9.32
C LEU A 112 -4.59 -2.90 -10.52
N HIS A 113 -4.00 -2.78 -11.72
CA HIS A 113 -4.73 -2.55 -12.96
C HIS A 113 -5.78 -3.63 -13.23
N ASN A 114 -5.43 -4.90 -13.04
CA ASN A 114 -6.36 -6.02 -13.22
C ASN A 114 -7.54 -5.95 -12.22
N ILE A 115 -7.27 -5.61 -10.96
CA ILE A 115 -8.30 -5.40 -9.94
C ILE A 115 -9.22 -4.25 -10.36
N ILE A 116 -8.67 -3.09 -10.72
CA ILE A 116 -9.42 -1.92 -11.19
C ILE A 116 -10.29 -2.27 -12.38
N THR A 117 -9.75 -2.97 -13.38
CA THR A 117 -10.49 -3.40 -14.56
C THR A 117 -11.72 -4.25 -14.18
N LYS A 118 -11.59 -5.11 -13.18
CA LYS A 118 -12.74 -5.90 -12.69
C LYS A 118 -13.76 -5.02 -11.95
N LEU A 119 -13.30 -4.13 -11.10
CA LEU A 119 -14.19 -3.21 -10.37
C LEU A 119 -14.93 -2.25 -11.32
N GLN A 120 -14.33 -1.88 -12.45
CA GLN A 120 -14.98 -1.06 -13.49
C GLN A 120 -16.18 -1.74 -14.11
N THR A 121 -16.16 -3.07 -14.24
CA THR A 121 -17.26 -3.84 -14.87
C THR A 121 -18.45 -4.06 -13.95
N LEU A 122 -18.33 -3.73 -12.66
CA LEU A 122 -19.42 -3.93 -11.69
C LEU A 122 -20.54 -2.91 -11.89
N ASP A 123 -21.77 -3.38 -11.89
CA ASP A 123 -22.96 -2.53 -11.92
C ASP A 123 -23.39 -2.03 -10.54
N ILE A 124 -22.43 -1.89 -9.64
CA ILE A 124 -22.59 -1.37 -8.26
C ILE A 124 -21.51 -0.33 -7.98
N PRO A 125 -21.72 0.58 -7.00
CA PRO A 125 -20.68 1.50 -6.55
C PRO A 125 -19.47 0.72 -6.00
N ALA A 126 -18.29 1.05 -6.47
CA ALA A 126 -17.03 0.44 -6.02
C ALA A 126 -15.93 1.49 -5.82
N ALA A 127 -15.16 1.32 -4.76
CA ALA A 127 -13.97 2.10 -4.47
C ALA A 127 -12.81 1.16 -4.09
N MET A 128 -11.58 1.56 -4.40
CA MET A 128 -10.36 0.87 -3.98
C MET A 128 -9.40 1.90 -3.37
N LEU A 129 -8.84 1.58 -2.20
CA LEU A 129 -7.75 2.30 -1.59
C LEU A 129 -6.52 1.39 -1.63
N PHE A 130 -5.42 1.91 -2.12
CA PHE A 130 -4.11 1.28 -2.10
C PHE A 130 -3.13 2.12 -1.30
N VAL A 131 -2.34 1.47 -0.47
CA VAL A 131 -1.23 2.07 0.27
C VAL A 131 -0.15 1.01 0.47
N SER A 132 1.12 1.40 0.33
CA SER A 132 2.23 0.57 0.80
C SER A 132 2.47 0.85 2.29
N ASP A 133 2.89 -0.16 3.03
CA ASP A 133 3.26 -0.05 4.45
C ASP A 133 4.57 0.72 4.64
N HIS A 134 5.56 0.49 3.77
CA HIS A 134 6.85 1.19 3.73
C HIS A 134 7.43 1.18 2.31
N GLY A 135 8.47 1.97 2.10
CA GLY A 135 9.37 1.88 0.95
C GLY A 135 10.65 1.14 1.32
N GLU A 136 11.66 1.21 0.45
CA GLU A 136 12.93 0.49 0.59
C GLU A 136 14.10 1.40 0.27
N ASP A 137 15.19 1.28 1.04
CA ASP A 137 16.50 1.77 0.65
C ASP A 137 17.22 0.71 -0.19
N ILE A 138 17.79 1.11 -1.32
CA ILE A 138 18.56 0.23 -2.21
C ILE A 138 19.90 0.91 -2.54
N TYR A 139 20.66 1.27 -1.50
CA TYR A 139 21.91 2.02 -1.63
C TYR A 139 21.74 3.32 -2.41
N ASP A 140 20.66 4.07 -2.14
CA ASP A 140 20.25 5.24 -2.92
C ASP A 140 21.19 6.42 -2.78
N ASP A 141 21.88 6.50 -1.64
CA ASP A 141 22.82 7.57 -1.33
C ASP A 141 24.06 7.09 -0.57
N ASN A 142 24.85 8.05 -0.06
CA ASN A 142 26.12 7.77 0.63
C ASN A 142 25.96 7.16 2.03
N ARG A 143 24.74 7.07 2.57
CA ARG A 143 24.45 6.36 3.84
C ARG A 143 24.58 4.85 3.69
N ASN A 144 24.50 4.34 2.46
CA ASN A 144 24.58 2.90 2.13
C ASN A 144 23.50 2.06 2.83
N LEU A 145 22.33 2.62 3.04
CA LEU A 145 21.21 1.91 3.62
C LEU A 145 20.66 0.86 2.62
N PHE A 146 20.18 -0.24 3.15
CA PHE A 146 19.56 -1.32 2.37
C PHE A 146 18.38 -1.89 3.14
N LEU A 147 17.26 -2.13 2.45
CA LEU A 147 15.96 -2.54 2.99
C LEU A 147 15.31 -1.42 3.85
N HIS A 148 14.54 -1.84 4.83
CA HIS A 148 13.79 -1.00 5.77
C HIS A 148 14.03 -1.45 7.22
N ALA A 149 13.24 -0.94 8.18
CA ALA A 149 13.32 -1.26 9.60
C ALA A 149 14.65 -0.82 10.24
N SER A 150 15.19 0.31 9.79
CA SER A 150 16.25 0.99 10.50
C SER A 150 15.65 1.84 11.61
N PRO A 151 16.31 2.01 12.78
CA PRO A 151 15.86 2.94 13.81
C PRO A 151 15.77 4.39 13.28
N TRP A 152 16.52 4.72 12.22
CA TRP A 152 16.49 5.99 11.51
C TRP A 152 16.02 5.77 10.08
N PRO A 153 14.74 6.10 9.78
CA PRO A 153 14.21 5.94 8.44
C PRO A 153 14.83 6.94 7.47
N SER A 154 14.77 6.60 6.20
CA SER A 154 15.08 7.53 5.11
C SER A 154 13.80 8.05 4.44
N TYR A 155 13.94 9.06 3.59
CA TYR A 155 12.91 9.47 2.66
C TYR A 155 12.37 8.28 1.84
N TYR A 156 13.26 7.39 1.38
CA TYR A 156 12.92 6.26 0.52
C TYR A 156 12.04 5.22 1.23
N GLN A 157 12.17 5.08 2.55
CA GLN A 157 11.30 4.19 3.34
C GLN A 157 9.94 4.83 3.66
N MET A 158 9.88 6.15 3.83
CA MET A 158 8.69 6.84 4.34
C MET A 158 7.76 7.38 3.26
N HIS A 159 8.28 7.66 2.05
CA HIS A 159 7.48 8.18 0.96
C HIS A 159 6.90 7.03 0.14
N VAL A 160 5.70 6.62 0.49
CA VAL A 160 5.02 5.47 -0.09
C VAL A 160 3.91 5.87 -1.06
N PRO A 161 3.61 5.04 -2.07
CA PRO A 161 2.46 5.26 -2.93
C PRO A 161 1.15 5.09 -2.15
N PHE A 162 0.24 6.05 -2.37
CA PHE A 162 -1.11 6.04 -1.84
C PHE A 162 -2.06 6.54 -2.91
N PHE A 163 -3.13 5.81 -3.19
CA PHE A 163 -4.19 6.31 -4.07
C PHE A 163 -5.56 5.73 -3.72
N ILE A 164 -6.59 6.46 -4.13
CA ILE A 164 -7.98 6.03 -4.07
C ILE A 164 -8.54 6.06 -5.49
N TRP A 165 -9.16 4.95 -5.88
CA TRP A 165 -9.86 4.83 -7.14
C TRP A 165 -11.34 4.56 -6.90
N THR A 166 -12.21 5.11 -7.76
CA THR A 166 -13.65 4.92 -7.70
C THR A 166 -14.21 4.67 -9.10
N ASN A 167 -15.21 3.77 -9.23
CA ASN A 167 -15.90 3.60 -10.50
C ASN A 167 -16.94 4.71 -10.74
N GLU A 168 -17.51 4.75 -11.93
CA GLU A 168 -18.51 5.75 -12.32
C GLU A 168 -19.76 5.72 -11.44
N LYS A 169 -20.24 4.52 -11.08
CA LYS A 169 -21.39 4.36 -10.19
C LYS A 169 -21.15 5.01 -8.82
N TYR A 170 -19.94 4.83 -8.27
CA TYR A 170 -19.55 5.47 -7.01
C TYR A 170 -19.51 7.00 -7.13
N ARG A 171 -18.89 7.52 -8.20
CA ARG A 171 -18.79 8.96 -8.44
C ARG A 171 -20.16 9.63 -8.59
N ASN A 172 -21.08 8.96 -9.27
CA ASN A 172 -22.44 9.45 -9.46
C ASN A 172 -23.26 9.43 -8.15
N LEU A 173 -23.04 8.42 -7.31
CA LEU A 173 -23.77 8.27 -6.04
C LEU A 173 -23.23 9.17 -4.93
N TYR A 174 -21.90 9.41 -4.91
CA TYR A 174 -21.21 10.14 -3.85
C TYR A 174 -20.33 11.30 -4.40
N PRO A 175 -20.88 12.23 -5.19
CA PRO A 175 -20.10 13.27 -5.88
C PRO A 175 -19.36 14.18 -4.90
N GLU A 176 -19.93 14.48 -3.75
CA GLU A 176 -19.32 15.33 -2.71
C GLU A 176 -18.04 14.68 -2.15
N ARG A 177 -18.09 13.38 -1.85
CA ARG A 177 -16.91 12.65 -1.35
C ARG A 177 -15.78 12.64 -2.38
N VAL A 178 -16.13 12.42 -3.65
CA VAL A 178 -15.16 12.43 -4.75
C VAL A 178 -14.54 13.80 -4.92
N SER A 179 -15.33 14.88 -4.85
CA SER A 179 -14.83 16.26 -4.90
C SER A 179 -13.85 16.56 -3.76
N LEU A 180 -14.15 16.11 -2.54
CA LEU A 180 -13.24 16.24 -1.40
C LEU A 180 -11.92 15.49 -1.61
N LEU A 181 -11.97 14.26 -2.12
CA LEU A 181 -10.77 13.48 -2.44
C LEU A 181 -9.91 14.18 -3.49
N GLU A 182 -10.53 14.68 -4.57
CA GLU A 182 -9.81 15.36 -5.64
C GLU A 182 -9.16 16.66 -5.18
N SER A 183 -9.82 17.41 -4.30
CA SER A 183 -9.26 18.65 -3.74
C SER A 183 -8.02 18.39 -2.87
N ARG A 184 -7.86 17.16 -2.36
CA ARG A 184 -6.80 16.77 -1.42
C ARG A 184 -5.68 15.92 -2.04
N LYS A 185 -5.73 15.64 -3.32
CA LYS A 185 -4.74 14.78 -4.01
C LYS A 185 -3.28 15.25 -3.89
N SER A 186 -3.06 16.51 -3.54
CA SER A 186 -1.72 17.09 -3.34
C SER A 186 -1.44 17.45 -1.88
N GLU A 187 -2.33 17.09 -0.95
CA GLU A 187 -2.08 17.33 0.46
C GLU A 187 -1.06 16.36 1.04
N PRO A 188 -0.18 16.82 1.94
CA PRO A 188 0.69 15.93 2.69
C PRO A 188 -0.15 15.11 3.68
N ILE A 189 -0.18 13.80 3.49
CA ILE A 189 -0.95 12.87 4.32
C ILE A 189 -0.03 11.94 5.11
N GLN A 190 -0.60 11.26 6.07
CA GLN A 190 0.03 10.18 6.85
C GLN A 190 -0.92 8.98 6.87
N THR A 191 -0.38 7.77 7.01
CA THR A 191 -1.16 6.52 6.94
C THR A 191 -2.23 6.36 8.02
N ASP A 192 -2.22 7.19 9.07
CA ASP A 192 -3.32 7.25 10.05
C ASP A 192 -4.66 7.74 9.46
N CYS A 193 -4.64 8.33 8.26
CA CYS A 193 -5.85 8.67 7.51
C CYS A 193 -6.54 7.46 6.86
N VAL A 194 -5.87 6.31 6.74
CA VAL A 194 -6.37 5.13 6.00
C VAL A 194 -7.68 4.64 6.57
N PHE A 195 -7.70 4.29 7.86
CA PHE A 195 -8.90 3.74 8.49
C PHE A 195 -10.10 4.71 8.47
N PRO A 196 -9.97 5.98 8.90
CA PRO A 196 -11.06 6.95 8.81
C PRO A 196 -11.54 7.17 7.36
N THR A 197 -10.64 7.19 6.39
CA THR A 197 -10.99 7.34 4.98
C THR A 197 -11.75 6.13 4.44
N MET A 198 -11.35 4.91 4.83
CA MET A 198 -12.08 3.68 4.46
C MET A 198 -13.51 3.68 5.02
N LEU A 199 -13.72 4.09 6.28
CA LEU A 199 -15.06 4.25 6.84
C LEU A 199 -15.88 5.26 6.04
N GLY A 200 -15.28 6.41 5.70
CA GLY A 200 -15.94 7.44 4.93
C GLY A 200 -16.27 7.00 3.49
N LEU A 201 -15.38 6.26 2.82
CA LEU A 201 -15.66 5.65 1.51
C LEU A 201 -16.84 4.68 1.58
N ALA A 202 -16.92 3.89 2.63
CA ALA A 202 -18.01 2.93 2.86
C ALA A 202 -19.32 3.59 3.37
N GLY A 203 -19.30 4.87 3.75
CA GLY A 203 -20.45 5.55 4.36
C GLY A 203 -20.76 5.06 5.77
N ILE A 204 -19.76 4.55 6.48
CA ILE A 204 -19.91 4.03 7.84
C ILE A 204 -19.63 5.16 8.84
N SER A 205 -20.60 5.45 9.71
CA SER A 205 -20.44 6.34 10.85
C SER A 205 -20.26 5.51 12.12
N THR A 206 -19.26 5.87 12.93
CA THR A 206 -18.95 5.19 14.18
C THR A 206 -18.38 6.18 15.20
N PRO A 207 -18.64 5.99 16.51
CA PRO A 207 -18.03 6.80 17.55
C PRO A 207 -16.49 6.74 17.57
N LEU A 208 -15.90 5.72 16.97
CA LEU A 208 -14.45 5.56 16.80
C LEU A 208 -13.94 6.30 15.55
N GLY A 209 -14.83 6.84 14.72
CA GLY A 209 -14.45 7.57 13.50
C GLY A 209 -13.77 8.88 13.87
N GLN A 210 -12.65 9.15 13.21
CA GLN A 210 -11.92 10.42 13.35
C GLN A 210 -12.13 11.23 12.06
N ASP A 211 -13.23 11.97 11.98
CA ASP A 211 -13.59 12.77 10.80
C ASP A 211 -12.47 13.71 10.36
N SER A 212 -11.71 14.25 11.34
CA SER A 212 -10.58 15.15 11.06
C SER A 212 -9.40 14.51 10.36
N LEU A 213 -9.34 13.17 10.30
CA LEU A 213 -8.33 12.40 9.57
C LEU A 213 -8.88 11.80 8.27
N SER A 214 -10.18 11.80 8.06
CA SER A 214 -10.80 11.21 6.87
C SER A 214 -10.70 12.11 5.66
N LEU A 215 -10.08 11.62 4.59
CA LEU A 215 -9.98 12.35 3.31
C LEU A 215 -11.34 12.53 2.62
N THR A 216 -12.39 11.86 3.07
CA THR A 216 -13.76 12.02 2.55
C THR A 216 -14.63 12.94 3.41
N SER A 217 -14.12 13.47 4.52
CA SER A 217 -14.85 14.34 5.44
C SER A 217 -14.60 15.80 5.15
N ASP A 218 -15.63 16.63 5.24
CA ASP A 218 -15.51 18.11 5.21
C ASP A 218 -14.74 18.66 6.40
N LYS A 219 -14.66 17.89 7.50
CA LYS A 219 -13.90 18.22 8.72
C LYS A 219 -12.42 17.83 8.68
N TYR A 220 -11.92 17.31 7.56
CA TYR A 220 -10.51 16.92 7.45
C TYR A 220 -9.59 18.10 7.77
N VAL A 221 -8.54 17.81 8.54
CA VAL A 221 -7.50 18.78 8.88
C VAL A 221 -6.16 18.25 8.42
N THR A 222 -5.49 18.99 7.53
CA THR A 222 -4.14 18.67 7.08
C THR A 222 -3.18 18.62 8.26
N LYS A 223 -2.51 17.49 8.42
CA LYS A 223 -1.60 17.26 9.54
C LYS A 223 -0.25 17.96 9.30
N LYS A 224 0.01 19.04 10.04
CA LYS A 224 1.26 19.80 9.93
C LYS A 224 2.48 19.02 10.46
N ASN A 225 2.30 18.30 11.57
CA ASN A 225 3.36 17.53 12.23
C ASN A 225 3.13 16.05 11.97
N ARG A 226 3.69 15.53 10.89
CA ARG A 226 3.66 14.10 10.58
C ARG A 226 4.67 13.36 11.44
N THR A 227 4.33 12.12 11.79
CA THR A 227 5.15 11.28 12.65
C THR A 227 5.45 9.95 11.95
N TYR A 228 6.56 9.36 12.33
CA TYR A 228 6.97 8.00 11.97
C TYR A 228 6.96 7.14 13.23
N LEU A 229 6.44 5.93 13.12
CA LEU A 229 6.52 4.92 14.17
C LEU A 229 7.72 4.02 13.86
N ASN A 230 8.74 4.07 14.70
CA ASN A 230 9.93 3.25 14.51
C ASN A 230 9.72 1.79 14.98
N ASP A 231 10.71 0.94 14.76
CA ASP A 231 10.71 -0.48 15.13
C ASP A 231 10.71 -0.73 16.67
N HIS A 232 10.96 0.32 17.46
CA HIS A 232 10.81 0.32 18.91
C HIS A 232 9.43 0.80 19.40
N ASN A 233 8.46 1.00 18.50
CA ASN A 233 7.14 1.58 18.78
C ASN A 233 7.19 3.01 19.35
N GLU A 234 8.24 3.78 19.01
CA GLU A 234 8.34 5.19 19.37
C GLU A 234 7.84 6.06 18.23
N SER A 235 6.95 7.00 18.55
CA SER A 235 6.46 7.99 17.59
C SER A 235 7.41 9.18 17.53
N LEU A 236 8.08 9.35 16.40
CA LEU A 236 9.04 10.44 16.15
C LEU A 236 8.48 11.40 15.10
N THR A 237 8.71 12.70 15.28
CA THR A 237 8.39 13.70 14.24
C THR A 237 9.42 13.65 13.11
N PHE A 238 9.03 14.06 11.91
CA PHE A 238 9.94 14.12 10.75
C PHE A 238 11.23 14.86 11.04
N ASP A 239 11.16 16.01 11.74
CA ASP A 239 12.35 16.80 12.10
C ASP A 239 13.32 16.07 13.01
N ARG A 240 12.88 15.03 13.70
CA ARG A 240 13.70 14.22 14.62
C ARG A 240 14.22 12.93 14.01
N CYS A 241 13.54 12.40 12.99
CA CYS A 241 13.90 11.11 12.41
C CYS A 241 14.56 11.20 11.04
N LEU A 242 14.38 12.31 10.32
CA LEU A 242 14.97 12.51 9.00
C LEU A 242 16.24 13.39 9.06
N GLU A 243 17.19 13.10 8.19
CA GLU A 243 18.40 13.88 8.03
C GLU A 243 18.22 15.01 6.99
N SER A 244 19.15 15.96 6.97
CA SER A 244 19.15 17.06 6.00
C SER A 244 19.15 16.57 4.54
N LEU A 245 19.72 15.41 4.28
CA LEU A 245 19.74 14.78 2.96
C LEU A 245 18.34 14.38 2.52
N ASP A 246 17.51 13.83 3.42
CA ASP A 246 16.13 13.44 3.13
C ASP A 246 15.28 14.65 2.73
N PHE A 247 15.39 15.77 3.46
CA PHE A 247 14.69 17.01 3.11
C PHE A 247 15.15 17.58 1.77
N LYS A 248 16.43 17.43 1.42
CA LYS A 248 16.94 17.83 0.11
C LYS A 248 16.34 16.96 -1.01
N VAL A 249 16.25 15.64 -0.80
CA VAL A 249 15.60 14.72 -1.77
C VAL A 249 14.13 15.08 -1.91
N MET A 250 13.39 15.30 -0.81
CA MET A 250 12.01 15.74 -0.83
C MET A 250 11.82 17.00 -1.67
N GLN A 251 12.67 17.99 -1.47
CA GLN A 251 12.62 19.24 -2.24
C GLN A 251 12.84 19.00 -3.74
N LEU A 252 13.83 18.17 -4.11
CA LEU A 252 14.11 17.83 -5.51
C LEU A 252 12.97 17.07 -6.17
N GLN A 253 12.24 16.26 -5.42
CA GLN A 253 11.08 15.50 -5.88
C GLN A 253 9.76 16.31 -5.82
N GLY A 254 9.80 17.56 -5.37
CA GLY A 254 8.62 18.40 -5.23
C GLY A 254 7.65 17.94 -4.13
N VAL A 255 8.13 17.15 -3.18
CA VAL A 255 7.35 16.66 -2.05
C VAL A 255 7.22 17.75 -0.99
N ARG A 256 5.97 18.04 -0.58
CA ARG A 256 5.72 19.02 0.48
C ARG A 256 6.10 18.46 1.85
N THR A 257 6.92 19.20 2.57
CA THR A 257 7.37 18.84 3.93
C THR A 257 6.46 19.42 5.02
N HIS A 258 5.72 20.49 4.70
CA HIS A 258 4.82 21.20 5.63
C HIS A 258 3.47 21.49 4.98
#